data_be521f1cf5bdbed0a36d51d1e49a2d9f
#
_entry.id   be521f1cf5bdbed0a36d51d1e49a2d9f
#
_cell.length_a   1.000
_cell.length_b   1.000
_cell.length_c   1.000
_cell.angle_alpha   90.00
_cell.angle_beta   90.00
_cell.angle_gamma   90.00
#
_symmetry.space_group_name_H-M   'P 1'
#
loop_
_entity.id
_entity.type
_entity.pdbx_description
1 polymer ?
#
loop_
_entity_poly.entity_id
_entity_poly.type
_entity_poly.pdbx_seq_one_letter_code
_entity_poly.pdbx_strand_id
1 'polypeptide(L)'
;MADIVEVYSTVPTELLTLLSNHLPYSLPLLRRLQFTKFEGGLRETAKVIFVTDSNINDGDSPKKFTAMYVDVGGGPDTQAWIYSTYEHPDQATTKDTTVYEEQLGRIVQESIKIVNDYGRELVYGDAVLLGTLHDSVRELLYKTGRVEPRETGAYDKWLFKYEDIPKDEVKLPEGMKWGTATEDDCRIVISRTDIPRTVQVLRRMPSLMIKLEDGTPVSWAFLGFDGSLISLHCEEPYRRRGLAKTLAAKLFREKSLDFADDGWCCADVAPENGGSRGMCKSLNGKPYWRLSWVLLHVGEKVPIQNNGTA
;
A
#
# COMPACT_ATOMS: atom_id res chain seq x y z
N MET A 1 -8.36 13.44 27.22
CA MET A 1 -6.91 13.68 27.40
C MET A 1 -6.38 14.21 26.08
N ALA A 2 -5.38 15.09 26.07
CA ALA A 2 -4.81 15.55 24.81
C ALA A 2 -4.03 14.41 24.15
N ASP A 3 -4.26 14.20 22.84
CA ASP A 3 -3.50 13.21 22.09
C ASP A 3 -2.01 13.54 22.10
N ILE A 4 -1.19 12.49 22.23
CA ILE A 4 0.25 12.55 22.03
C ILE A 4 0.51 12.47 20.53
N VAL A 5 1.29 13.41 20.00
CA VAL A 5 1.67 13.46 18.59
C VAL A 5 3.19 13.33 18.48
N GLU A 6 3.65 12.34 17.75
CA GLU A 6 5.08 12.09 17.51
C GLU A 6 5.36 12.04 16.01
N VAL A 7 6.46 12.68 15.59
CA VAL A 7 6.90 12.70 14.18
C VAL A 7 8.34 12.20 14.10
N TYR A 8 8.53 11.14 13.34
CA TYR A 8 9.81 10.46 13.22
C TYR A 8 10.39 10.60 11.81
N SER A 9 11.72 10.72 11.73
CA SER A 9 12.48 10.65 10.47
C SER A 9 12.95 9.23 10.13
N THR A 10 12.86 8.32 11.10
CA THR A 10 13.15 6.88 10.97
C THR A 10 11.99 6.09 11.55
N VAL A 11 11.86 4.84 11.20
CA VAL A 11 10.75 4.00 11.69
C VAL A 11 11.09 3.44 13.07
N PRO A 12 10.30 3.76 14.13
CA PRO A 12 10.51 3.18 15.46
C PRO A 12 10.19 1.67 15.46
N THR A 13 11.02 0.89 16.14
CA THR A 13 10.81 -0.56 16.30
C THR A 13 9.52 -0.86 17.06
N GLU A 14 9.21 -0.04 18.05
CA GLU A 14 8.01 -0.14 18.89
C GLU A 14 6.74 0.02 18.03
N LEU A 15 6.76 0.96 17.07
CA LEU A 15 5.66 1.14 16.15
C LEU A 15 5.48 -0.06 15.23
N LEU A 16 6.56 -0.66 14.74
CA LEU A 16 6.47 -1.89 13.94
C LEU A 16 5.85 -3.04 14.75
N THR A 17 6.26 -3.18 16.00
CA THR A 17 5.70 -4.18 16.93
C THR A 17 4.21 -3.92 17.19
N LEU A 18 3.86 -2.66 17.46
CA LEU A 18 2.46 -2.27 17.67
C LEU A 18 1.61 -2.59 16.45
N LEU A 19 2.03 -2.19 15.25
CA LEU A 19 1.30 -2.49 14.02
C LEU A 19 1.19 -4.00 13.76
N SER A 20 2.21 -4.78 14.09
CA SER A 20 2.17 -6.24 13.94
C SER A 20 1.08 -6.88 14.81
N ASN A 21 0.79 -6.31 15.99
CA ASN A 21 -0.30 -6.76 16.86
C ASN A 21 -1.70 -6.41 16.31
N HIS A 22 -1.77 -5.55 15.29
CA HIS A 22 -3.03 -5.13 14.64
C HIS A 22 -3.24 -5.75 13.26
N LEU A 23 -2.47 -6.80 12.91
CA LEU A 23 -2.70 -7.56 11.69
C LEU A 23 -4.07 -8.24 11.71
N PRO A 24 -4.75 -8.37 10.58
CA PRO A 24 -4.29 -8.00 9.24
C PRO A 24 -4.59 -6.56 8.81
N TYR A 25 -5.32 -5.74 9.58
CA TYR A 25 -5.80 -4.42 9.15
C TYR A 25 -4.68 -3.39 8.97
N SER A 26 -3.64 -3.45 9.80
CA SER A 26 -2.45 -2.60 9.72
C SER A 26 -1.50 -2.96 8.57
N LEU A 27 -1.75 -4.06 7.84
CA LEU A 27 -0.81 -4.65 6.88
C LEU A 27 -0.27 -3.65 5.85
N PRO A 28 -1.07 -2.77 5.22
CA PRO A 28 -0.55 -1.84 4.20
C PRO A 28 0.50 -0.88 4.77
N LEU A 29 0.22 -0.24 5.90
CA LEU A 29 1.17 0.65 6.55
C LEU A 29 2.36 -0.13 7.10
N LEU A 30 2.15 -1.26 7.77
CA LEU A 30 3.23 -2.09 8.30
C LEU A 30 4.22 -2.47 7.20
N ARG A 31 3.74 -2.95 6.04
CA ARG A 31 4.59 -3.30 4.90
C ARG A 31 5.33 -2.08 4.36
N ARG A 32 4.65 -0.92 4.25
CA ARG A 32 5.31 0.31 3.82
C ARG A 32 6.45 0.70 4.75
N LEU A 33 6.26 0.58 6.06
CA LEU A 33 7.30 0.87 7.04
C LEU A 33 8.43 -0.19 7.00
N GLN A 34 8.10 -1.46 6.85
CA GLN A 34 9.10 -2.53 6.66
C GLN A 34 9.91 -2.35 5.38
N PHE A 35 9.32 -1.78 4.33
CA PHE A 35 10.03 -1.47 3.09
C PHE A 35 11.17 -0.46 3.29
N THR A 36 11.15 0.34 4.33
CA THR A 36 12.23 1.32 4.61
C THR A 36 13.60 0.69 4.85
N LYS A 37 13.66 -0.61 5.16
CA LYS A 37 14.92 -1.36 5.28
C LYS A 37 15.56 -1.76 3.94
N PHE A 38 14.79 -1.69 2.84
CA PHE A 38 15.32 -1.97 1.52
C PHE A 38 16.15 -0.78 1.01
N GLU A 39 17.07 -1.04 0.08
CA GLU A 39 17.88 0.01 -0.52
C GLU A 39 17.00 1.10 -1.15
N GLY A 40 17.25 2.36 -0.76
CA GLY A 40 16.42 3.49 -1.16
C GLY A 40 14.97 3.45 -0.64
N GLY A 41 14.63 2.55 0.29
CA GLY A 41 13.28 2.41 0.87
C GLY A 41 12.86 3.58 1.76
N LEU A 42 13.82 4.24 2.42
CA LEU A 42 13.61 5.45 3.21
C LEU A 42 14.29 6.63 2.52
N ARG A 43 13.55 7.74 2.35
CA ARG A 43 14.06 8.99 1.79
C ARG A 43 14.11 10.06 2.89
N GLU A 44 14.98 11.04 2.76
CA GLU A 44 15.11 12.15 3.72
C GLU A 44 13.82 12.96 3.88
N THR A 45 13.02 13.04 2.79
CA THR A 45 11.74 13.73 2.74
C THR A 45 10.58 12.94 3.37
N ALA A 46 10.85 11.71 3.80
CA ALA A 46 9.84 10.86 4.42
C ALA A 46 9.74 11.11 5.93
N LYS A 47 8.50 11.06 6.43
CA LYS A 47 8.18 11.13 7.84
C LYS A 47 7.18 10.05 8.23
N VAL A 48 7.23 9.65 9.51
CA VAL A 48 6.21 8.81 10.13
C VAL A 48 5.55 9.64 11.22
N ILE A 49 4.23 9.81 11.11
CA ILE A 49 3.42 10.53 12.10
C ILE A 49 2.66 9.48 12.90
N PHE A 50 2.71 9.61 14.23
CA PHE A 50 2.00 8.73 15.15
C PHE A 50 1.20 9.57 16.13
N VAL A 51 -0.11 9.28 16.23
CA VAL A 51 -1.04 9.99 17.12
C VAL A 51 -1.78 8.97 17.97
N THR A 52 -1.74 9.17 19.28
CA THR A 52 -2.27 8.21 20.26
C THR A 52 -2.78 8.88 21.51
N ASP A 53 -3.65 8.20 22.24
CA ASP A 53 -4.16 8.60 23.55
C ASP A 53 -3.22 8.24 24.72
N SER A 54 -2.17 7.44 24.48
CA SER A 54 -1.21 6.98 25.48
C SER A 54 0.17 6.79 24.86
N ASN A 55 1.23 6.90 25.66
CA ASN A 55 2.61 6.78 25.18
C ASN A 55 2.89 5.31 24.81
N ILE A 56 3.51 5.09 23.66
CA ILE A 56 3.89 3.76 23.15
C ILE A 56 4.87 3.01 24.10
N ASN A 57 5.59 3.76 24.95
CA ASN A 57 6.60 3.25 25.89
C ASN A 57 6.08 3.01 27.33
N ASP A 58 4.81 3.32 27.63
CA ASP A 58 4.27 3.29 29.00
C ASP A 58 3.78 1.90 29.47
N GLY A 59 4.24 0.81 28.85
CA GLY A 59 3.96 -0.58 29.28
C GLY A 59 2.59 -1.13 28.85
N ASP A 60 1.58 -0.30 28.69
CA ASP A 60 0.28 -0.64 28.11
C ASP A 60 0.24 -0.20 26.64
N SER A 61 0.02 -1.14 25.74
CA SER A 61 -0.11 -0.83 24.31
C SER A 61 -1.27 0.14 24.06
N PRO A 62 -1.07 1.22 23.28
CA PRO A 62 -2.15 2.14 22.92
C PRO A 62 -3.34 1.41 22.29
N LYS A 63 -4.55 1.69 22.80
CA LYS A 63 -5.78 1.07 22.32
C LYS A 63 -6.40 1.81 21.14
N LYS A 64 -6.21 3.13 21.09
CA LYS A 64 -6.70 4.00 20.03
C LYS A 64 -5.55 4.84 19.50
N PHE A 65 -5.15 4.59 18.27
CA PHE A 65 -4.10 5.34 17.61
C PHE A 65 -4.32 5.40 16.10
N THR A 66 -3.67 6.39 15.49
CA THR A 66 -3.56 6.54 14.05
C THR A 66 -2.10 6.78 13.69
N ALA A 67 -1.58 6.07 12.70
CA ALA A 67 -0.22 6.23 12.21
C ALA A 67 -0.22 6.46 10.70
N MET A 68 0.70 7.29 10.20
CA MET A 68 0.84 7.60 8.78
C MET A 68 2.31 7.65 8.39
N TYR A 69 2.64 7.03 7.26
CA TYR A 69 3.86 7.33 6.52
C TYR A 69 3.55 8.34 5.43
N VAL A 70 4.38 9.35 5.27
CA VAL A 70 4.27 10.33 4.18
C VAL A 70 5.66 10.68 3.66
N ASP A 71 5.82 10.72 2.32
CA ASP A 71 7.04 11.15 1.62
C ASP A 71 6.68 12.26 0.64
N VAL A 72 6.84 13.50 1.09
CA VAL A 72 6.49 14.70 0.33
C VAL A 72 7.41 14.94 -0.89
N GLY A 73 8.61 14.36 -0.90
CA GLY A 73 9.51 14.37 -2.05
C GLY A 73 9.30 13.18 -2.99
N GLY A 74 8.25 12.37 -2.77
CA GLY A 74 7.88 11.25 -3.63
C GLY A 74 7.50 11.72 -5.04
N GLY A 75 7.67 10.82 -6.03
CA GLY A 75 7.20 11.05 -7.40
C GLY A 75 5.69 10.88 -7.52
N PRO A 76 5.18 10.59 -8.75
CA PRO A 76 3.74 10.45 -9.00
C PRO A 76 3.14 9.15 -8.46
N ASP A 77 3.93 8.31 -7.80
CA ASP A 77 3.46 7.09 -7.10
C ASP A 77 2.78 7.45 -5.78
N THR A 78 2.23 6.44 -5.11
CA THR A 78 1.68 6.61 -3.75
C THR A 78 2.74 7.20 -2.83
N GLN A 79 2.39 8.31 -2.18
CA GLN A 79 3.28 9.09 -1.31
C GLN A 79 2.97 8.86 0.17
N ALA A 80 1.75 8.43 0.48
CA ALA A 80 1.31 8.27 1.86
C ALA A 80 0.51 6.98 2.07
N TRP A 81 0.64 6.40 3.27
CA TRP A 81 -0.12 5.25 3.79
C TRP A 81 -0.53 5.56 5.22
N ILE A 82 -1.76 5.26 5.55
CA ILE A 82 -2.32 5.49 6.89
C ILE A 82 -2.93 4.20 7.43
N TYR A 83 -2.88 4.03 8.73
CA TYR A 83 -3.63 3.05 9.49
C TYR A 83 -4.20 3.70 10.74
N SER A 84 -5.46 3.42 11.03
CA SER A 84 -6.12 3.76 12.29
C SER A 84 -6.71 2.51 12.93
N THR A 85 -6.67 2.40 14.25
CA THR A 85 -7.36 1.31 14.96
C THR A 85 -8.87 1.32 14.71
N TYR A 86 -9.41 2.40 14.16
CA TYR A 86 -10.80 2.47 13.66
C TYR A 86 -11.09 1.52 12.49
N GLU A 87 -10.07 1.04 11.78
CA GLU A 87 -10.22 0.06 10.69
C GLU A 87 -10.61 -1.33 11.19
N HIS A 88 -10.39 -1.63 12.47
CA HIS A 88 -10.79 -2.90 13.04
C HIS A 88 -12.33 -2.98 13.13
N PRO A 89 -12.98 -4.10 12.72
CA PRO A 89 -14.43 -4.24 12.69
C PRO A 89 -15.12 -3.92 14.02
N ASP A 90 -14.49 -4.32 15.14
CA ASP A 90 -15.01 -4.06 16.47
C ASP A 90 -15.06 -2.58 16.82
N GLN A 91 -14.19 -1.77 16.24
CA GLN A 91 -14.14 -0.32 16.43
C GLN A 91 -15.00 0.42 15.39
N ALA A 92 -15.05 -0.08 14.16
CA ALA A 92 -15.85 0.51 13.08
C ALA A 92 -17.37 0.52 13.37
N THR A 93 -17.84 -0.26 14.35
CA THR A 93 -19.23 -0.27 14.82
C THR A 93 -19.51 0.78 15.89
N THR A 94 -18.49 1.46 16.44
CA THR A 94 -18.69 2.51 17.45
C THR A 94 -19.43 3.71 16.84
N LYS A 95 -20.41 4.24 17.59
CA LYS A 95 -21.12 5.47 17.20
C LYS A 95 -20.32 6.73 17.53
N ASP A 96 -19.39 6.64 18.48
CA ASP A 96 -18.53 7.75 18.88
C ASP A 96 -17.20 7.67 18.13
N THR A 97 -17.07 8.48 17.10
CA THR A 97 -15.88 8.58 16.25
C THR A 97 -14.96 9.75 16.65
N THR A 98 -15.30 10.51 17.69
CA THR A 98 -14.66 11.79 18.07
C THR A 98 -13.14 11.64 18.21
N VAL A 99 -12.66 10.61 18.92
CA VAL A 99 -11.23 10.38 19.13
C VAL A 99 -10.50 10.17 17.80
N TYR A 100 -11.09 9.40 16.90
CA TYR A 100 -10.47 9.12 15.59
C TYR A 100 -10.49 10.34 14.67
N GLU A 101 -11.55 11.14 14.71
CA GLU A 101 -11.65 12.40 13.98
C GLU A 101 -10.58 13.40 14.48
N GLU A 102 -10.37 13.49 15.80
CA GLU A 102 -9.31 14.30 16.40
C GLU A 102 -7.92 13.81 15.97
N GLN A 103 -7.64 12.50 16.06
CA GLN A 103 -6.37 11.91 15.62
C GLN A 103 -6.11 12.17 14.13
N LEU A 104 -7.10 11.98 13.27
CA LEU A 104 -6.97 12.28 11.83
C LEU A 104 -6.75 13.77 11.59
N GLY A 105 -7.41 14.64 12.35
CA GLY A 105 -7.16 16.08 12.32
C GLY A 105 -5.69 16.42 12.67
N ARG A 106 -5.11 15.75 13.68
CA ARG A 106 -3.68 15.92 14.03
C ARG A 106 -2.76 15.41 12.93
N ILE A 107 -3.05 14.25 12.34
CA ILE A 107 -2.29 13.73 11.17
C ILE A 107 -2.26 14.76 10.04
N VAL A 108 -3.40 15.36 9.71
CA VAL A 108 -3.49 16.39 8.66
C VAL A 108 -2.67 17.62 9.05
N GLN A 109 -2.77 18.10 10.29
CA GLN A 109 -2.00 19.27 10.76
C GLN A 109 -0.49 19.04 10.68
N GLU A 110 0.00 17.88 11.11
CA GLU A 110 1.43 17.55 10.99
C GLU A 110 1.86 17.38 9.54
N SER A 111 1.01 16.81 8.67
CA SER A 111 1.30 16.73 7.23
C SER A 111 1.45 18.12 6.59
N ILE A 112 0.62 19.10 6.98
CA ILE A 112 0.74 20.49 6.54
C ILE A 112 2.08 21.09 6.98
N LYS A 113 2.49 20.89 8.23
CA LYS A 113 3.80 21.37 8.72
C LYS A 113 4.96 20.75 7.93
N ILE A 114 4.92 19.43 7.68
CA ILE A 114 5.96 18.73 6.92
C ILE A 114 6.06 19.29 5.48
N VAL A 115 4.94 19.60 4.84
CA VAL A 115 4.91 20.20 3.50
C VAL A 115 5.46 21.64 3.52
N ASN A 116 5.09 22.45 4.52
CA ASN A 116 5.62 23.81 4.68
C ASN A 116 7.14 23.78 4.92
N ASP A 117 7.65 22.86 5.74
CA ASP A 117 9.08 22.67 5.99
C ASP A 117 9.83 22.18 4.74
N TYR A 118 9.18 21.37 3.91
CA TYR A 118 9.74 20.91 2.64
C TYR A 118 9.98 22.06 1.66
N GLY A 119 9.10 23.06 1.65
CA GLY A 119 9.28 24.32 0.96
C GLY A 119 9.38 24.23 -0.57
N ARG A 120 8.94 23.12 -1.18
CA ARG A 120 8.92 22.89 -2.64
C ARG A 120 7.53 22.45 -3.09
N GLU A 121 7.25 22.67 -4.36
CA GLU A 121 6.01 22.20 -4.98
C GLU A 121 5.91 20.66 -4.94
N LEU A 122 4.74 20.15 -4.58
CA LEU A 122 4.43 18.74 -4.61
C LEU A 122 4.02 18.31 -6.02
N VAL A 123 4.17 17.02 -6.32
CA VAL A 123 3.79 16.47 -7.63
C VAL A 123 2.30 16.66 -7.93
N TYR A 124 1.46 16.70 -6.90
CA TYR A 124 0.02 16.90 -7.01
C TYR A 124 -0.43 18.30 -6.50
N GLY A 125 0.37 19.35 -6.75
CA GLY A 125 0.08 20.70 -6.30
C GLY A 125 0.20 20.88 -4.80
N ASP A 126 -0.92 21.01 -4.10
CA ASP A 126 -0.99 21.11 -2.63
C ASP A 126 -1.42 19.79 -1.94
N ALA A 127 -1.38 18.67 -2.66
CA ALA A 127 -1.85 17.39 -2.17
C ALA A 127 -0.80 16.28 -2.23
N VAL A 128 -0.97 15.27 -1.40
CA VAL A 128 -0.23 13.99 -1.46
C VAL A 128 -1.17 12.86 -1.86
N LEU A 129 -0.65 11.91 -2.65
CA LEU A 129 -1.39 10.71 -3.02
C LEU A 129 -1.38 9.72 -1.85
N LEU A 130 -2.50 9.62 -1.15
CA LEU A 130 -2.76 8.65 -0.09
C LEU A 130 -3.33 7.38 -0.70
N GLY A 131 -2.62 6.28 -0.56
CA GLY A 131 -2.98 4.99 -1.13
C GLY A 131 -3.53 3.99 -0.14
N THR A 132 -4.22 2.99 -0.66
CA THR A 132 -4.80 1.87 0.09
C THR A 132 -5.64 2.29 1.29
N LEU A 133 -6.28 3.47 1.19
CA LEU A 133 -7.07 4.07 2.27
C LEU A 133 -8.33 3.25 2.52
N HIS A 134 -8.45 2.71 3.72
CA HIS A 134 -9.62 1.95 4.17
C HIS A 134 -10.88 2.83 4.14
N ASP A 135 -12.02 2.28 3.68
CA ASP A 135 -13.26 3.05 3.50
C ASP A 135 -13.73 3.74 4.79
N SER A 136 -13.63 3.09 5.95
CA SER A 136 -14.03 3.70 7.23
C SER A 136 -13.21 4.95 7.57
N VAL A 137 -11.90 4.91 7.35
CA VAL A 137 -11.01 6.07 7.58
C VAL A 137 -11.22 7.15 6.52
N ARG A 138 -11.47 6.75 5.28
CA ARG A 138 -11.82 7.67 4.20
C ARG A 138 -13.06 8.50 4.55
N GLU A 139 -14.12 7.87 5.06
CA GLU A 139 -15.35 8.57 5.45
C GLU A 139 -15.11 9.61 6.54
N LEU A 140 -14.24 9.33 7.51
CA LEU A 140 -13.85 10.31 8.52
C LEU A 140 -13.02 11.45 7.92
N LEU A 141 -12.06 11.13 7.04
CA LEU A 141 -11.24 12.14 6.38
C LEU A 141 -12.06 13.05 5.45
N TYR A 142 -13.12 12.55 4.81
CA TYR A 142 -14.03 13.40 4.02
C TYR A 142 -14.65 14.52 4.85
N LYS A 143 -14.93 14.31 6.12
CA LYS A 143 -15.48 15.35 7.02
C LYS A 143 -14.52 16.52 7.20
N THR A 144 -13.22 16.33 6.96
CA THR A 144 -12.22 17.42 7.01
C THR A 144 -12.30 18.37 5.81
N GLY A 145 -12.98 17.99 4.73
CA GLY A 145 -13.02 18.73 3.47
C GLY A 145 -11.71 18.71 2.68
N ARG A 146 -10.73 17.87 3.09
CA ARG A 146 -9.37 17.85 2.51
C ARG A 146 -9.08 16.65 1.63
N VAL A 147 -10.07 15.83 1.36
CA VAL A 147 -9.91 14.63 0.54
C VAL A 147 -10.61 14.79 -0.79
N GLU A 148 -9.89 14.58 -1.86
CA GLU A 148 -10.41 14.53 -3.21
C GLU A 148 -10.34 13.08 -3.73
N PRO A 149 -11.51 12.49 -4.12
CA PRO A 149 -11.53 11.15 -4.69
C PRO A 149 -10.86 11.14 -6.07
N ARG A 150 -10.17 10.05 -6.38
CA ARG A 150 -9.66 9.81 -7.73
C ARG A 150 -10.69 9.03 -8.55
N GLU A 151 -10.67 9.23 -9.85
CA GLU A 151 -11.54 8.52 -10.82
C GLU A 151 -11.29 7.00 -10.89
N THR A 152 -10.17 6.52 -10.32
CA THR A 152 -9.81 5.09 -10.31
C THR A 152 -10.79 4.19 -9.56
N GLY A 153 -11.74 4.77 -8.81
CA GLY A 153 -12.76 4.02 -8.08
C GLY A 153 -12.25 3.33 -6.80
N ALA A 154 -13.03 2.38 -6.32
CA ALA A 154 -12.72 1.59 -5.14
C ALA A 154 -12.17 0.22 -5.52
N TYR A 155 -11.37 -0.36 -4.62
CA TYR A 155 -10.76 -1.69 -4.75
C TYR A 155 -11.14 -2.55 -3.56
N ASP A 156 -11.08 -3.87 -3.73
CA ASP A 156 -11.13 -4.83 -2.64
C ASP A 156 -9.69 -5.17 -2.21
N LYS A 157 -9.38 -5.07 -0.91
CA LYS A 157 -8.17 -5.64 -0.33
C LYS A 157 -8.33 -7.15 -0.27
N TRP A 158 -7.52 -7.86 -1.01
CA TRP A 158 -7.38 -9.30 -0.95
C TRP A 158 -6.25 -9.68 -0.04
N LEU A 159 -6.51 -10.57 0.92
CA LEU A 159 -5.50 -11.11 1.81
C LEU A 159 -5.31 -12.60 1.53
N PHE A 160 -4.06 -13.03 1.71
CA PHE A 160 -3.65 -14.42 1.57
C PHE A 160 -2.91 -14.82 2.85
N LYS A 161 -3.27 -15.99 3.40
CA LYS A 161 -2.44 -16.63 4.40
C LYS A 161 -1.25 -17.25 3.68
N TYR A 162 -0.03 -16.93 4.12
CA TYR A 162 1.19 -17.46 3.52
C TYR A 162 1.20 -18.99 3.46
N GLU A 163 0.73 -19.63 4.52
CA GLU A 163 0.63 -21.10 4.63
C GLU A 163 -0.32 -21.74 3.63
N ASP A 164 -1.38 -21.01 3.22
CA ASP A 164 -2.43 -21.48 2.30
C ASP A 164 -2.04 -21.25 0.81
N ILE A 165 -0.99 -20.48 0.54
CA ILE A 165 -0.53 -20.24 -0.84
C ILE A 165 -0.04 -21.57 -1.44
N PRO A 166 -0.53 -21.93 -2.66
CA PRO A 166 -0.14 -23.19 -3.29
C PRO A 166 1.39 -23.38 -3.34
N LYS A 167 1.84 -24.57 -2.89
CA LYS A 167 3.27 -24.93 -2.82
C LYS A 167 3.74 -25.71 -4.03
N ASP A 168 2.84 -26.05 -4.93
CA ASP A 168 3.17 -26.83 -6.12
C ASP A 168 4.16 -26.07 -6.99
N GLU A 169 5.37 -26.58 -7.08
CA GLU A 169 6.37 -26.10 -8.03
C GLU A 169 5.96 -26.57 -9.43
N VAL A 170 5.30 -25.66 -10.15
CA VAL A 170 5.02 -25.93 -11.55
C VAL A 170 6.34 -25.81 -12.33
N LYS A 171 6.76 -26.95 -12.91
CA LYS A 171 7.90 -26.95 -13.84
C LYS A 171 7.56 -26.04 -15.02
N LEU A 172 8.42 -25.07 -15.27
CA LEU A 172 8.22 -24.20 -16.44
C LEU A 172 8.23 -25.01 -17.73
N PRO A 173 7.43 -24.63 -18.73
CA PRO A 173 7.55 -25.20 -20.07
C PRO A 173 8.98 -25.10 -20.60
N GLU A 174 9.33 -26.02 -21.50
CA GLU A 174 10.61 -26.01 -22.20
C GLU A 174 10.83 -24.66 -22.90
N GLY A 175 12.05 -24.15 -22.88
CA GLY A 175 12.40 -22.84 -23.42
C GLY A 175 12.03 -21.65 -22.52
N MET A 176 11.60 -21.90 -21.28
CA MET A 176 11.31 -20.83 -20.30
C MET A 176 12.19 -20.94 -19.06
N LYS A 177 12.54 -19.79 -18.49
CA LYS A 177 13.35 -19.68 -17.27
C LYS A 177 12.83 -18.60 -16.32
N TRP A 178 13.12 -18.77 -15.03
CA TRP A 178 12.90 -17.74 -14.01
C TRP A 178 13.91 -16.61 -14.14
N GLY A 179 13.48 -15.40 -13.79
CA GLY A 179 14.33 -14.22 -13.73
C GLY A 179 13.73 -13.12 -12.88
N THR A 180 14.49 -12.06 -12.69
CA THR A 180 14.04 -10.81 -12.07
C THR A 180 13.99 -9.70 -13.13
N ALA A 181 13.30 -8.61 -12.85
CA ALA A 181 13.14 -7.50 -13.78
C ALA A 181 14.50 -6.77 -14.00
N THR A 182 14.91 -6.65 -15.23
CA THR A 182 15.96 -5.73 -15.67
C THR A 182 15.36 -4.35 -15.96
N GLU A 183 16.18 -3.38 -16.30
CA GLU A 183 15.71 -2.05 -16.70
C GLU A 183 14.88 -2.10 -17.99
N ASP A 184 15.30 -2.90 -18.96
CA ASP A 184 14.56 -3.07 -20.22
C ASP A 184 13.23 -3.81 -20.00
N ASP A 185 13.20 -4.81 -19.13
CA ASP A 185 11.96 -5.45 -18.73
C ASP A 185 10.99 -4.44 -18.10
N CYS A 186 11.47 -3.53 -17.24
CA CYS A 186 10.63 -2.49 -16.64
C CYS A 186 10.01 -1.56 -17.71
N ARG A 187 10.72 -1.25 -18.79
CA ARG A 187 10.15 -0.51 -19.93
C ARG A 187 9.01 -1.27 -20.61
N ILE A 188 9.16 -2.59 -20.77
CA ILE A 188 8.11 -3.47 -21.30
C ILE A 188 6.91 -3.47 -20.35
N VAL A 189 7.13 -3.65 -19.05
CA VAL A 189 6.06 -3.61 -18.03
C VAL A 189 5.26 -2.31 -18.12
N ILE A 190 5.94 -1.16 -18.19
CA ILE A 190 5.29 0.16 -18.31
C ILE A 190 4.44 0.25 -19.57
N SER A 191 4.88 -0.32 -20.70
CA SER A 191 4.12 -0.32 -21.95
C SER A 191 2.86 -1.19 -21.93
N ARG A 192 2.62 -1.97 -20.88
CA ARG A 192 1.48 -2.90 -20.72
C ARG A 192 0.48 -2.46 -19.66
N THR A 193 0.60 -1.26 -19.11
CA THR A 193 -0.29 -0.75 -18.06
C THR A 193 -0.56 0.74 -18.25
N ASP A 194 -1.78 1.16 -17.94
CA ASP A 194 -2.17 2.57 -17.90
C ASP A 194 -1.83 3.23 -16.54
N ILE A 195 -1.36 2.43 -15.56
CA ILE A 195 -0.96 2.94 -14.25
C ILE A 195 0.41 3.64 -14.42
N PRO A 196 0.50 4.96 -14.17
CA PRO A 196 1.75 5.69 -14.29
C PRO A 196 2.83 5.11 -13.37
N ARG A 197 3.95 4.71 -13.93
CA ARG A 197 5.12 4.21 -13.19
C ARG A 197 6.39 4.61 -13.89
N THR A 198 7.49 4.68 -13.14
CA THR A 198 8.82 4.90 -13.71
C THR A 198 9.67 3.64 -13.59
N VAL A 199 10.68 3.52 -14.45
CA VAL A 199 11.65 2.43 -14.39
C VAL A 199 12.35 2.40 -13.03
N GLN A 200 12.73 3.58 -12.52
CA GLN A 200 13.40 3.73 -11.23
C GLN A 200 12.54 3.21 -10.07
N VAL A 201 11.24 3.41 -10.13
CA VAL A 201 10.30 2.92 -9.11
C VAL A 201 10.17 1.40 -9.18
N LEU A 202 9.94 0.83 -10.37
CA LEU A 202 9.83 -0.62 -10.53
C LEU A 202 11.11 -1.36 -10.12
N ARG A 203 12.28 -0.79 -10.42
CA ARG A 203 13.59 -1.37 -10.08
C ARG A 203 13.82 -1.52 -8.57
N ARG A 204 13.13 -0.74 -7.75
CA ARG A 204 13.21 -0.81 -6.28
C ARG A 204 12.30 -1.87 -5.68
N MET A 205 11.36 -2.40 -6.45
CA MET A 205 10.38 -3.38 -5.98
C MET A 205 10.87 -4.81 -6.18
N PRO A 206 10.65 -5.70 -5.21
CA PRO A 206 10.87 -7.13 -5.43
C PRO A 206 10.07 -7.61 -6.63
N SER A 207 10.69 -8.36 -7.52
CA SER A 207 10.07 -8.81 -8.77
C SER A 207 10.39 -10.26 -9.09
N LEU A 208 9.52 -10.89 -9.85
CA LEU A 208 9.75 -12.19 -10.45
C LEU A 208 9.19 -12.21 -11.87
N MET A 209 9.89 -12.88 -12.76
CA MET A 209 9.52 -12.99 -14.17
C MET A 209 9.68 -14.42 -14.67
N ILE A 210 8.89 -14.76 -15.68
CA ILE A 210 9.13 -15.91 -16.56
C ILE A 210 9.57 -15.34 -17.90
N LYS A 211 10.72 -15.80 -18.38
CA LYS A 211 11.35 -15.33 -19.61
C LYS A 211 11.61 -16.50 -20.56
N LEU A 212 11.65 -16.25 -21.85
CA LEU A 212 12.16 -17.18 -22.84
C LEU A 212 13.70 -17.31 -22.75
N GLU A 213 14.28 -18.27 -23.45
CA GLU A 213 15.75 -18.48 -23.49
C GLU A 213 16.50 -17.23 -23.98
N ASP A 214 15.93 -16.49 -24.94
CA ASP A 214 16.49 -15.23 -25.47
C ASP A 214 16.36 -14.04 -24.52
N GLY A 215 15.71 -14.23 -23.34
CA GLY A 215 15.50 -13.20 -22.34
C GLY A 215 14.18 -12.43 -22.45
N THR A 216 13.35 -12.69 -23.47
CA THR A 216 12.05 -12.04 -23.65
C THR A 216 11.10 -12.36 -22.49
N PRO A 217 10.57 -11.36 -21.73
CA PRO A 217 9.64 -11.62 -20.66
C PRO A 217 8.24 -11.99 -21.19
N VAL A 218 7.69 -13.07 -20.65
CA VAL A 218 6.35 -13.58 -21.04
C VAL A 218 5.33 -13.49 -19.91
N SER A 219 5.78 -13.41 -18.67
CA SER A 219 4.93 -13.16 -17.51
C SER A 219 5.75 -12.52 -16.38
N TRP A 220 5.13 -11.63 -15.61
CA TRP A 220 5.81 -10.89 -14.53
C TRP A 220 4.87 -10.49 -13.43
N ALA A 221 5.43 -10.21 -12.26
CA ALA A 221 4.76 -9.58 -11.13
C ALA A 221 5.79 -8.89 -10.22
N PHE A 222 5.30 -7.95 -9.41
CA PHE A 222 6.07 -7.21 -8.42
C PHE A 222 5.35 -7.22 -7.07
N LEU A 223 6.10 -7.00 -5.99
CA LEU A 223 5.54 -6.57 -4.72
C LEU A 223 5.75 -5.06 -4.57
N GLY A 224 4.65 -4.33 -4.38
CA GLY A 224 4.66 -2.89 -4.16
C GLY A 224 5.36 -2.48 -2.87
N PHE A 225 5.49 -1.19 -2.64
CA PHE A 225 6.11 -0.64 -1.42
C PHE A 225 5.35 -1.01 -0.13
N ASP A 226 4.08 -1.35 -0.26
CA ASP A 226 3.19 -1.86 0.79
C ASP A 226 3.04 -3.39 0.76
N GLY A 227 3.92 -4.10 0.06
CA GLY A 227 3.92 -5.55 -0.06
C GLY A 227 2.78 -6.13 -0.90
N SER A 228 1.92 -5.31 -1.50
CA SER A 228 0.84 -5.78 -2.36
C SER A 228 1.35 -6.34 -3.67
N LEU A 229 0.72 -7.43 -4.15
CA LEU A 229 0.97 -7.98 -5.48
C LEU A 229 0.47 -7.00 -6.54
N ILE A 230 1.38 -6.48 -7.35
CA ILE A 230 1.08 -5.49 -8.38
C ILE A 230 1.63 -5.89 -9.75
N SER A 231 1.12 -5.27 -10.80
CA SER A 231 1.59 -5.43 -12.18
C SER A 231 1.66 -6.89 -12.64
N LEU A 232 0.83 -7.78 -12.06
CA LEU A 232 0.77 -9.16 -12.51
C LEU A 232 0.23 -9.22 -13.94
N HIS A 233 1.04 -9.76 -14.85
CA HIS A 233 0.72 -9.87 -16.26
C HIS A 233 1.22 -11.20 -16.85
N CYS A 234 0.53 -11.64 -17.87
CA CYS A 234 0.98 -12.72 -18.75
C CYS A 234 0.62 -12.35 -20.18
N GLU A 235 1.61 -12.38 -21.06
CA GLU A 235 1.44 -12.09 -22.49
C GLU A 235 0.44 -13.06 -23.11
N GLU A 236 -0.38 -12.56 -24.03
CA GLU A 236 -1.55 -13.26 -24.55
C GLU A 236 -1.27 -14.68 -25.08
N PRO A 237 -0.21 -14.92 -25.87
CA PRO A 237 0.10 -16.27 -26.38
C PRO A 237 0.41 -17.30 -25.28
N TYR A 238 0.69 -16.85 -24.06
CA TYR A 238 1.10 -17.69 -22.93
C TYR A 238 0.02 -17.82 -21.85
N ARG A 239 -1.13 -17.16 -22.01
CA ARG A 239 -2.26 -17.22 -21.07
C ARG A 239 -2.88 -18.62 -20.99
N ARG A 240 -3.65 -18.86 -19.94
CA ARG A 240 -4.38 -20.11 -19.65
C ARG A 240 -3.50 -21.34 -19.46
N ARG A 241 -2.19 -21.14 -19.21
CA ARG A 241 -1.21 -22.20 -18.93
C ARG A 241 -0.79 -22.24 -17.45
N GLY A 242 -1.47 -21.48 -16.58
CA GLY A 242 -1.14 -21.42 -15.14
C GLY A 242 0.05 -20.53 -14.78
N LEU A 243 0.75 -19.93 -15.77
CA LEU A 243 2.00 -19.19 -15.53
C LEU A 243 1.85 -18.04 -14.52
N ALA A 244 0.80 -17.21 -14.68
CA ALA A 244 0.56 -16.08 -13.77
C ALA A 244 0.31 -16.55 -12.32
N LYS A 245 -0.47 -17.65 -12.13
CA LYS A 245 -0.71 -18.24 -10.81
C LYS A 245 0.59 -18.72 -10.17
N THR A 246 1.36 -19.51 -10.93
CA THR A 246 2.64 -20.06 -10.48
C THR A 246 3.63 -18.95 -10.11
N LEU A 247 3.71 -17.92 -10.95
CA LEU A 247 4.59 -16.78 -10.73
C LEU A 247 4.17 -16.00 -9.47
N ALA A 248 2.89 -15.69 -9.29
CA ALA A 248 2.40 -14.99 -8.12
C ALA A 248 2.59 -15.80 -6.82
N ALA A 249 2.31 -17.11 -6.85
CA ALA A 249 2.56 -17.99 -5.71
C ALA A 249 4.06 -18.04 -5.33
N LYS A 250 4.94 -18.15 -6.32
CA LYS A 250 6.40 -18.16 -6.09
C LYS A 250 6.89 -16.80 -5.58
N LEU A 251 6.42 -15.69 -6.17
CA LEU A 251 6.78 -14.35 -5.72
C LEU A 251 6.40 -14.13 -4.26
N PHE A 252 5.17 -14.48 -3.87
CA PHE A 252 4.75 -14.39 -2.47
C PHE A 252 5.63 -15.23 -1.55
N ARG A 253 5.89 -16.50 -1.88
CA ARG A 253 6.68 -17.38 -1.03
C ARG A 253 8.14 -16.96 -0.88
N GLU A 254 8.74 -16.38 -1.92
CA GLU A 254 10.16 -15.99 -1.89
C GLU A 254 10.37 -14.56 -1.39
N LYS A 255 9.45 -13.63 -1.73
CA LYS A 255 9.68 -12.20 -1.54
C LYS A 255 8.87 -11.55 -0.43
N SER A 256 7.77 -12.16 0.03
CA SER A 256 7.05 -11.63 1.20
C SER A 256 7.88 -11.75 2.47
N LEU A 257 8.70 -12.78 2.60
CA LEU A 257 9.61 -12.97 3.73
C LEU A 257 10.71 -11.90 3.80
N ASP A 258 11.03 -11.24 2.68
CA ASP A 258 11.94 -10.09 2.67
C ASP A 258 11.36 -8.91 3.49
N PHE A 259 10.03 -8.79 3.62
CA PHE A 259 9.36 -7.83 4.50
C PHE A 259 9.30 -8.33 5.93
N ALA A 260 8.62 -9.43 6.19
CA ALA A 260 8.51 -10.09 7.48
C ALA A 260 7.93 -11.51 7.34
N ASP A 261 8.18 -12.35 8.36
CA ASP A 261 7.56 -13.65 8.53
C ASP A 261 6.37 -13.53 9.50
N ASP A 262 5.29 -12.92 9.04
CA ASP A 262 4.05 -12.71 9.81
C ASP A 262 2.83 -13.43 9.22
N GLY A 263 3.05 -14.23 8.19
CA GLY A 263 2.04 -15.08 7.60
C GLY A 263 1.03 -14.39 6.68
N TRP A 264 1.24 -13.12 6.27
CA TRP A 264 0.30 -12.39 5.43
C TRP A 264 0.90 -11.89 4.12
N CYS A 265 0.11 -12.04 3.03
CA CYS A 265 0.33 -11.41 1.74
C CYS A 265 -0.94 -10.69 1.31
N CYS A 266 -0.85 -9.74 0.37
CA CYS A 266 -2.00 -8.96 -0.08
C CYS A 266 -1.94 -8.56 -1.55
N ALA A 267 -3.12 -8.18 -2.07
CA ALA A 267 -3.30 -7.55 -3.38
C ALA A 267 -4.50 -6.60 -3.33
N ASP A 268 -4.51 -5.61 -4.21
CA ASP A 268 -5.64 -4.70 -4.39
C ASP A 268 -6.26 -4.94 -5.76
N VAL A 269 -7.55 -5.29 -5.77
CA VAL A 269 -8.22 -5.72 -7.02
C VAL A 269 -9.53 -4.95 -7.18
N ALA A 270 -9.68 -4.31 -8.32
CA ALA A 270 -10.93 -3.64 -8.68
C ALA A 270 -12.07 -4.67 -8.75
N PRO A 271 -13.27 -4.35 -8.20
CA PRO A 271 -14.39 -5.28 -8.12
C PRO A 271 -14.83 -5.86 -9.48
N GLU A 272 -14.69 -5.07 -10.55
CA GLU A 272 -15.03 -5.45 -11.92
C GLU A 272 -13.95 -6.31 -12.60
N ASN A 273 -12.72 -6.39 -12.06
CA ASN A 273 -11.63 -7.17 -12.63
C ASN A 273 -11.78 -8.66 -12.29
N GLY A 274 -12.68 -9.33 -13.04
CA GLY A 274 -12.96 -10.76 -12.86
C GLY A 274 -11.73 -11.66 -13.01
N GLY A 275 -10.81 -11.30 -13.90
CA GLY A 275 -9.56 -12.05 -14.12
C GLY A 275 -8.65 -12.06 -12.88
N SER A 276 -8.36 -10.88 -12.33
CA SER A 276 -7.55 -10.75 -11.12
C SER A 276 -8.24 -11.36 -9.89
N ARG A 277 -9.56 -11.19 -9.75
CA ARG A 277 -10.35 -11.83 -8.68
C ARG A 277 -10.28 -13.37 -8.78
N GLY A 278 -10.40 -13.92 -9.97
CA GLY A 278 -10.26 -15.36 -10.22
C GLY A 278 -8.87 -15.86 -9.88
N MET A 279 -7.84 -15.10 -10.22
CA MET A 279 -6.45 -15.41 -9.88
C MET A 279 -6.25 -15.37 -8.36
N CYS A 280 -6.73 -14.33 -7.64
CA CYS A 280 -6.65 -14.26 -6.19
C CYS A 280 -7.33 -15.46 -5.50
N LYS A 281 -8.53 -15.84 -5.95
CA LYS A 281 -9.22 -17.07 -5.47
C LYS A 281 -8.38 -18.32 -5.70
N SER A 282 -7.70 -18.44 -6.84
CA SER A 282 -6.86 -19.59 -7.17
C SER A 282 -5.61 -19.72 -6.28
N LEU A 283 -5.24 -18.63 -5.60
CA LEU A 283 -4.18 -18.56 -4.58
C LEU A 283 -4.72 -18.68 -3.14
N ASN A 284 -6.00 -19.07 -2.98
CA ASN A 284 -6.72 -19.15 -1.71
C ASN A 284 -6.91 -17.80 -0.99
N GLY A 285 -6.79 -16.69 -1.74
CA GLY A 285 -7.06 -15.35 -1.22
C GLY A 285 -8.55 -15.08 -1.02
N LYS A 286 -8.85 -14.17 -0.10
CA LYS A 286 -10.21 -13.70 0.21
C LYS A 286 -10.25 -12.17 0.22
N PRO A 287 -11.35 -11.54 -0.23
CA PRO A 287 -11.55 -10.11 -0.04
C PRO A 287 -11.89 -9.83 1.42
N TYR A 288 -11.36 -8.75 1.98
CA TYR A 288 -11.56 -8.36 3.38
C TYR A 288 -12.28 -7.04 3.51
N TRP A 289 -11.74 -5.95 2.97
CA TRP A 289 -12.33 -4.61 3.05
C TRP A 289 -12.19 -3.86 1.73
N ARG A 290 -12.92 -2.76 1.62
CA ARG A 290 -12.80 -1.84 0.50
C ARG A 290 -11.82 -0.72 0.82
N LEU A 291 -11.15 -0.26 -0.22
CA LEU A 291 -10.17 0.81 -0.14
C LEU A 291 -10.17 1.65 -1.42
N SER A 292 -9.49 2.78 -1.37
CA SER A 292 -9.31 3.66 -2.52
C SER A 292 -7.99 4.43 -2.45
N TRP A 293 -7.64 5.07 -3.55
CA TRP A 293 -6.61 6.11 -3.61
C TRP A 293 -7.29 7.47 -3.66
N VAL A 294 -6.80 8.41 -2.87
CA VAL A 294 -7.32 9.76 -2.77
C VAL A 294 -6.19 10.77 -2.78
N LEU A 295 -6.48 12.01 -3.17
CA LEU A 295 -5.60 13.14 -2.91
C LEU A 295 -5.96 13.73 -1.55
N LEU A 296 -4.99 13.77 -0.65
CA LEU A 296 -5.11 14.45 0.64
C LEU A 296 -4.47 15.83 0.51
N HIS A 297 -5.30 16.87 0.54
CA HIS A 297 -4.86 18.25 0.48
C HIS A 297 -4.20 18.68 1.79
N VAL A 298 -2.93 19.02 1.69
CA VAL A 298 -2.04 19.40 2.80
C VAL A 298 -1.55 20.84 2.67
N GLY A 299 -2.16 21.62 1.77
CA GLY A 299 -1.97 23.05 1.69
C GLY A 299 -2.66 23.81 2.84
N GLU A 300 -2.31 25.10 3.02
CA GLU A 300 -2.89 25.94 4.07
C GLU A 300 -4.40 26.16 3.89
N LYS A 301 -4.88 26.24 2.64
CA LYS A 301 -6.28 26.45 2.34
C LYS A 301 -7.00 25.10 2.19
N VAL A 302 -8.19 25.00 2.81
CA VAL A 302 -9.10 23.89 2.54
C VAL A 302 -9.68 24.09 1.14
N PRO A 303 -9.64 23.09 0.24
CA PRO A 303 -10.32 23.18 -1.03
C PRO A 303 -11.82 23.47 -0.81
N ILE A 304 -12.38 24.41 -1.54
CA ILE A 304 -13.82 24.65 -1.52
C ILE A 304 -14.49 23.41 -2.11
N GLN A 305 -15.21 22.66 -1.28
CA GLN A 305 -16.07 21.59 -1.80
C GLN A 305 -17.13 22.24 -2.68
N ASN A 306 -17.04 22.06 -3.99
CA ASN A 306 -18.18 22.25 -4.85
C ASN A 306 -19.23 21.21 -4.43
N ASN A 307 -20.19 21.63 -3.63
CA ASN A 307 -21.42 20.87 -3.41
C ASN A 307 -22.15 20.75 -4.75
N GLY A 308 -21.66 19.84 -5.59
CA GLY A 308 -22.37 19.38 -6.78
C GLY A 308 -23.63 18.68 -6.30
N THR A 309 -24.73 19.42 -6.33
CA THR A 309 -26.07 18.89 -6.30
C THR A 309 -26.25 17.85 -7.39
N ALA A 310 -26.55 16.61 -7.02
CA ALA A 310 -27.61 15.75 -7.54
C ALA A 310 -27.35 14.30 -7.26
#